data_6b868db0d3018486ef01d5c6c8f1aaec
#
_entry.id   6b868db0d3018486ef01d5c6c8f1aaec
#
_cell.length_a   1.000
_cell.length_b   1.000
_cell.length_c   1.000
_cell.angle_alpha   90.00
_cell.angle_beta   90.00
_cell.angle_gamma   90.00
#
_symmetry.space_group_name_H-M   'P 1'
#
loop_
_entity.id
_entity.type
_entity.pdbx_description
1 polymer ?
#
loop_
_entity_poly.entity_id
_entity_poly.type
_entity_poly.pdbx_seq_one_letter_code
_entity_poly.pdbx_strand_id
1 'polypeptide(L)'
;MTEPTLPGHHAAAQAQAQAQAETSLLQAAAAGDLAAVNAAIKAGTDLEARGKNGETALLAATHANHVDVARALIDAGADVNAKDAIKDSPYLYAGARGHLEILKMTLAHGADLKSTNRYGGTALIPASERGHVETVRTLIEAGVKVDHVNNLGWTALLEAIMLGDGGQRHIDIVKLLIDAGADVNLADNDGVTPLQHARSRGYAPMVALLEKAGAK
;
A
#
# COMPACT_ATOMS: atom_id res chain seq x y z
N MET A 1 57.67 10.75 13.55
CA MET A 1 57.33 9.36 13.18
C MET A 1 55.82 9.32 13.09
N THR A 2 55.27 9.36 11.88
CA THR A 2 53.85 9.23 11.62
C THR A 2 53.57 7.74 11.44
N GLU A 3 52.76 7.17 12.33
CA GLU A 3 52.31 5.78 12.21
C GLU A 3 51.55 5.61 10.90
N PRO A 4 51.79 4.54 10.14
CA PRO A 4 51.00 4.25 8.95
C PRO A 4 49.63 3.74 9.40
N THR A 5 48.59 4.53 9.14
CA THR A 5 47.19 4.08 9.28
C THR A 5 46.94 2.91 8.36
N LEU A 6 46.64 1.75 8.91
CA LEU A 6 46.32 0.52 8.17
C LEU A 6 45.07 0.73 7.31
N PRO A 7 45.02 0.30 6.02
CA PRO A 7 43.88 0.51 5.11
C PRO A 7 42.54 -0.03 5.63
N GLY A 8 42.56 -1.04 6.50
CA GLY A 8 41.36 -1.60 7.10
C GLY A 8 40.60 -0.72 8.10
N HIS A 9 41.33 0.20 8.77
CA HIS A 9 40.70 1.09 9.74
C HIS A 9 39.86 2.19 9.08
N HIS A 10 40.26 2.68 7.92
CA HIS A 10 39.48 3.67 7.15
C HIS A 10 38.20 3.04 6.57
N ALA A 11 38.28 1.82 6.02
CA ALA A 11 37.10 1.13 5.49
C ALA A 11 36.06 0.81 6.57
N ALA A 12 36.50 0.39 7.76
CA ALA A 12 35.61 0.12 8.88
C ALA A 12 34.93 1.40 9.40
N ALA A 13 35.68 2.51 9.51
CA ALA A 13 35.14 3.81 9.94
C ALA A 13 34.11 4.35 8.93
N GLN A 14 34.36 4.20 7.62
CA GLN A 14 33.43 4.60 6.56
C GLN A 14 32.14 3.77 6.59
N ALA A 15 32.25 2.45 6.74
CA ALA A 15 31.09 1.57 6.84
C ALA A 15 30.24 1.90 8.08
N GLN A 16 30.86 2.22 9.21
CA GLN A 16 30.15 2.61 10.42
C GLN A 16 29.46 3.97 10.26
N ALA A 17 30.09 4.94 9.62
CA ALA A 17 29.48 6.24 9.34
C ALA A 17 28.29 6.11 8.37
N GLN A 18 28.39 5.26 7.37
CA GLN A 18 27.30 4.98 6.44
C GLN A 18 26.12 4.32 7.17
N ALA A 19 26.35 3.28 7.97
CA ALA A 19 25.31 2.63 8.74
C ALA A 19 24.60 3.59 9.70
N GLN A 20 25.35 4.52 10.31
CA GLN A 20 24.78 5.57 11.15
C GLN A 20 23.91 6.55 10.37
N ALA A 21 24.32 6.95 9.17
CA ALA A 21 23.56 7.82 8.28
C ALA A 21 22.26 7.16 7.83
N GLU A 22 22.30 5.88 7.48
CA GLU A 22 21.13 5.09 7.09
C GLU A 22 20.12 4.95 8.23
N THR A 23 20.58 4.66 9.43
CA THR A 23 19.75 4.63 10.64
C THR A 23 19.11 5.98 10.93
N SER A 24 19.87 7.07 10.79
CA SER A 24 19.37 8.43 10.99
C SER A 24 18.32 8.81 9.95
N LEU A 25 18.49 8.38 8.69
CA LEU A 25 17.48 8.58 7.64
C LEU A 25 16.16 7.88 7.96
N LEU A 26 16.22 6.61 8.39
CA LEU A 26 15.03 5.84 8.78
C LEU A 26 14.28 6.52 9.93
N GLN A 27 15.01 6.97 10.95
CA GLN A 27 14.43 7.68 12.10
C GLN A 27 13.81 9.01 11.69
N ALA A 28 14.49 9.79 10.86
CA ALA A 28 13.99 11.07 10.36
C ALA A 28 12.73 10.90 9.50
N ALA A 29 12.70 9.88 8.65
CA ALA A 29 11.54 9.58 7.83
C ALA A 29 10.31 9.15 8.68
N ALA A 30 10.52 8.30 9.67
CA ALA A 30 9.49 7.90 10.62
C ALA A 30 8.94 9.07 11.45
N ALA A 31 9.81 10.01 11.81
CA ALA A 31 9.45 11.19 12.60
C ALA A 31 8.84 12.34 11.76
N GLY A 32 8.92 12.27 10.45
CA GLY A 32 8.46 13.35 9.57
C GLY A 32 9.40 14.56 9.53
N ASP A 33 10.68 14.36 9.85
CA ASP A 33 11.70 15.42 9.82
C ASP A 33 12.19 15.64 8.38
N LEU A 34 11.49 16.50 7.67
CA LEU A 34 11.77 16.79 6.26
C LEU A 34 13.18 17.37 6.06
N ALA A 35 13.61 18.25 6.96
CA ALA A 35 14.93 18.86 6.84
C ALA A 35 16.05 17.83 6.95
N ALA A 36 15.95 16.90 7.91
CA ALA A 36 16.91 15.81 8.08
C ALA A 36 16.87 14.83 6.89
N VAL A 37 15.69 14.52 6.36
CA VAL A 37 15.54 13.69 5.17
C VAL A 37 16.16 14.34 3.94
N ASN A 38 15.91 15.62 3.71
CA ASN A 38 16.53 16.37 2.62
C ASN A 38 18.05 16.43 2.73
N ALA A 39 18.59 16.61 3.93
CA ALA A 39 20.02 16.57 4.17
C ALA A 39 20.63 15.20 3.85
N ALA A 40 19.97 14.12 4.23
CA ALA A 40 20.39 12.75 3.91
C ALA A 40 20.37 12.47 2.40
N ILE A 41 19.33 12.91 1.70
CA ILE A 41 19.21 12.81 0.24
C ILE A 41 20.38 13.55 -0.43
N LYS A 42 20.64 14.77 -0.01
CA LYS A 42 21.75 15.59 -0.53
C LYS A 42 23.12 14.95 -0.28
N ALA A 43 23.28 14.27 0.84
CA ALA A 43 24.51 13.56 1.19
C ALA A 43 24.69 12.24 0.43
N GLY A 44 23.71 11.80 -0.37
CA GLY A 44 23.76 10.56 -1.13
C GLY A 44 23.56 9.31 -0.27
N THR A 45 22.91 9.42 0.87
CA THR A 45 22.58 8.26 1.73
C THR A 45 21.74 7.24 0.95
N ASP A 46 22.01 5.95 1.15
CA ASP A 46 21.24 4.89 0.52
C ASP A 46 19.77 4.92 0.95
N LEU A 47 18.88 5.27 0.02
CA LEU A 47 17.44 5.36 0.28
C LEU A 47 16.78 3.99 0.45
N GLU A 48 17.44 2.92 0.02
CA GLU A 48 16.93 1.55 0.10
C GLU A 48 17.48 0.77 1.31
N ALA A 49 18.22 1.43 2.18
CA ALA A 49 18.67 0.84 3.44
C ALA A 49 17.48 0.38 4.27
N ARG A 50 17.62 -0.77 4.91
CA ARG A 50 16.54 -1.45 5.62
C ARG A 50 16.66 -1.30 7.12
N GLY A 51 15.56 -0.99 7.77
CA GLY A 51 15.43 -1.01 9.22
C GLY A 51 15.30 -2.42 9.78
N LYS A 52 15.02 -2.50 11.08
CA LYS A 52 14.93 -3.75 11.84
C LYS A 52 13.87 -4.71 11.31
N ASN A 53 12.76 -4.17 10.81
CA ASN A 53 11.64 -4.95 10.26
C ASN A 53 11.69 -5.04 8.72
N GLY A 54 12.81 -4.70 8.11
CA GLY A 54 13.00 -4.68 6.67
C GLY A 54 12.38 -3.46 5.98
N GLU A 55 11.89 -2.49 6.73
CA GLU A 55 11.29 -1.26 6.19
C GLU A 55 12.35 -0.33 5.59
N THR A 56 11.99 0.35 4.50
CA THR A 56 12.74 1.48 3.94
C THR A 56 12.32 2.79 4.59
N ALA A 57 13.09 3.85 4.39
CA ALA A 57 12.71 5.19 4.82
C ALA A 57 11.36 5.63 4.24
N LEU A 58 11.11 5.32 2.95
CA LEU A 58 9.84 5.64 2.31
C LEU A 58 8.67 4.89 2.95
N LEU A 59 8.84 3.60 3.27
CA LEU A 59 7.79 2.86 3.98
C LEU A 59 7.54 3.42 5.38
N ALA A 60 8.60 3.77 6.11
CA ALA A 60 8.48 4.40 7.43
C ALA A 60 7.68 5.72 7.38
N ALA A 61 7.97 6.57 6.41
CA ALA A 61 7.21 7.80 6.17
C ALA A 61 5.75 7.52 5.78
N THR A 62 5.53 6.47 4.99
CA THR A 62 4.19 6.06 4.56
C THR A 62 3.37 5.53 5.73
N HIS A 63 3.96 4.74 6.63
CA HIS A 63 3.29 4.26 7.85
C HIS A 63 2.70 5.42 8.67
N ALA A 64 3.44 6.50 8.80
CA ALA A 64 3.03 7.68 9.55
C ALA A 64 2.25 8.72 8.72
N ASN A 65 2.06 8.45 7.42
CA ASN A 65 1.45 9.38 6.47
C ASN A 65 2.15 10.76 6.40
N HIS A 66 3.47 10.76 6.47
CA HIS A 66 4.27 11.97 6.29
C HIS A 66 4.42 12.27 4.79
N VAL A 67 3.45 12.98 4.24
CA VAL A 67 3.32 13.23 2.80
C VAL A 67 4.53 13.95 2.22
N ASP A 68 5.01 15.01 2.88
CA ASP A 68 6.15 15.78 2.37
C ASP A 68 7.45 15.00 2.37
N VAL A 69 7.68 14.20 3.39
CA VAL A 69 8.85 13.29 3.48
C VAL A 69 8.76 12.21 2.40
N ALA A 70 7.60 11.59 2.25
CA ALA A 70 7.37 10.60 1.19
C ALA A 70 7.63 11.19 -0.20
N ARG A 71 7.15 12.41 -0.46
CA ARG A 71 7.39 13.11 -1.72
C ARG A 71 8.88 13.32 -1.97
N ALA A 72 9.61 13.82 -0.99
CA ALA A 72 11.05 14.05 -1.12
C ALA A 72 11.81 12.75 -1.44
N LEU A 73 11.46 11.65 -0.78
CA LEU A 73 12.07 10.35 -1.02
C LEU A 73 11.72 9.78 -2.40
N ILE A 74 10.47 9.86 -2.82
CA ILE A 74 10.00 9.40 -4.13
C ILE A 74 10.66 10.21 -5.25
N ASP A 75 10.69 11.53 -5.12
CA ASP A 75 11.34 12.42 -6.10
C ASP A 75 12.84 12.16 -6.21
N ALA A 76 13.47 11.69 -5.13
CA ALA A 76 14.88 11.28 -5.11
C ALA A 76 15.11 9.85 -5.65
N GLY A 77 14.07 9.14 -6.06
CA GLY A 77 14.15 7.83 -6.68
C GLY A 77 13.95 6.64 -5.74
N ALA A 78 13.42 6.83 -4.53
CA ALA A 78 13.09 5.71 -3.65
C ALA A 78 12.10 4.74 -4.29
N ASP A 79 12.31 3.44 -4.07
CA ASP A 79 11.49 2.38 -4.65
C ASP A 79 10.12 2.29 -3.93
N VAL A 80 9.06 2.63 -4.67
CA VAL A 80 7.68 2.59 -4.18
C VAL A 80 7.15 1.16 -3.99
N ASN A 81 7.85 0.15 -4.52
CA ASN A 81 7.48 -1.27 -4.46
C ASN A 81 8.33 -2.08 -3.46
N ALA A 82 9.25 -1.46 -2.74
CA ALA A 82 10.14 -2.14 -1.82
C ALA A 82 9.38 -2.69 -0.61
N LYS A 83 9.31 -4.01 -0.49
CA LYS A 83 8.58 -4.70 0.57
C LYS A 83 9.42 -4.91 1.83
N ASP A 84 8.80 -4.76 2.98
CA ASP A 84 9.36 -5.12 4.28
C ASP A 84 9.20 -6.63 4.58
N ALA A 85 9.54 -7.03 5.82
CA ALA A 85 9.49 -8.42 6.26
C ALA A 85 8.07 -9.03 6.23
N ILE A 86 7.03 -8.21 6.34
CA ILE A 86 5.63 -8.66 6.29
C ILE A 86 4.96 -8.38 4.94
N LYS A 87 5.76 -8.11 3.91
CA LYS A 87 5.31 -7.85 2.53
C LYS A 87 4.49 -6.57 2.34
N ASP A 88 4.64 -5.59 3.20
CA ASP A 88 4.13 -4.24 2.98
C ASP A 88 5.14 -3.43 2.15
N SER A 89 4.66 -2.71 1.15
CA SER A 89 5.41 -1.71 0.40
C SER A 89 4.78 -0.33 0.57
N PRO A 90 5.46 0.76 0.23
CA PRO A 90 4.84 2.09 0.23
C PRO A 90 3.53 2.13 -0.56
N TYR A 91 3.52 1.58 -1.77
CA TYR A 91 2.32 1.48 -2.60
C TYR A 91 1.20 0.68 -1.93
N LEU A 92 1.48 -0.55 -1.52
CA LEU A 92 0.47 -1.44 -0.91
C LEU A 92 -0.09 -0.86 0.39
N TYR A 93 0.78 -0.32 1.24
CA TYR A 93 0.36 0.25 2.52
C TYR A 93 -0.47 1.52 2.35
N ALA A 94 -0.05 2.42 1.46
CA ALA A 94 -0.81 3.65 1.16
C ALA A 94 -2.22 3.31 0.64
N GLY A 95 -2.34 2.32 -0.22
CA GLY A 95 -3.64 1.82 -0.69
C GLY A 95 -4.49 1.25 0.45
N ALA A 96 -3.92 0.35 1.24
CA ALA A 96 -4.62 -0.31 2.34
C ALA A 96 -5.09 0.66 3.45
N ARG A 97 -4.37 1.74 3.68
CA ARG A 97 -4.68 2.74 4.72
C ARG A 97 -5.41 3.97 4.22
N GLY A 98 -5.61 4.09 2.92
CA GLY A 98 -6.26 5.26 2.35
C GLY A 98 -5.39 6.53 2.42
N HIS A 99 -4.06 6.38 2.41
CA HIS A 99 -3.12 7.50 2.33
C HIS A 99 -3.05 7.99 0.88
N LEU A 100 -4.10 8.71 0.48
CA LEU A 100 -4.40 9.00 -0.93
C LEU A 100 -3.28 9.77 -1.63
N GLU A 101 -2.69 10.78 -0.99
CA GLU A 101 -1.64 11.58 -1.60
C GLU A 101 -0.37 10.75 -1.86
N ILE A 102 0.03 9.92 -0.90
CA ILE A 102 1.17 9.02 -1.07
C ILE A 102 0.85 7.96 -2.12
N LEU A 103 -0.36 7.39 -2.12
CA LEU A 103 -0.78 6.44 -3.14
C LEU A 103 -0.65 7.03 -4.55
N LYS A 104 -1.15 8.23 -4.77
CA LYS A 104 -1.04 8.92 -6.07
C LYS A 104 0.41 9.10 -6.51
N MET A 105 1.29 9.46 -5.59
CA MET A 105 2.72 9.57 -5.88
C MET A 105 3.35 8.23 -6.26
N THR A 106 3.01 7.15 -5.55
CA THR A 106 3.51 5.81 -5.89
C THR A 106 3.04 5.36 -7.26
N LEU A 107 1.77 5.61 -7.60
CA LEU A 107 1.21 5.31 -8.93
C LEU A 107 1.91 6.09 -10.05
N ALA A 108 2.26 7.34 -9.80
CA ALA A 108 3.00 8.18 -10.75
C ALA A 108 4.47 7.76 -10.92
N HIS A 109 5.01 6.95 -10.02
CA HIS A 109 6.42 6.53 -10.01
C HIS A 109 6.61 5.01 -10.11
N GLY A 110 5.75 4.35 -10.88
CA GLY A 110 5.96 2.97 -11.28
C GLY A 110 5.50 1.92 -10.27
N ALA A 111 4.46 2.19 -9.49
CA ALA A 111 3.85 1.17 -8.65
C ALA A 111 3.45 -0.07 -9.46
N ASP A 112 3.82 -1.25 -8.97
CA ASP A 112 3.42 -2.52 -9.57
C ASP A 112 1.99 -2.87 -9.15
N LEU A 113 1.05 -2.68 -10.07
CA LEU A 113 -0.38 -2.91 -9.82
C LEU A 113 -0.73 -4.38 -9.55
N LYS A 114 0.14 -5.31 -9.91
CA LYS A 114 0.00 -6.75 -9.65
C LYS A 114 0.60 -7.18 -8.31
N SER A 115 1.32 -6.29 -7.64
CA SER A 115 1.92 -6.56 -6.34
C SER A 115 0.87 -6.93 -5.31
N THR A 116 1.18 -7.92 -4.46
CA THR A 116 0.27 -8.43 -3.44
C THR A 116 0.89 -8.35 -2.05
N ASN A 117 0.03 -8.18 -1.06
CA ASN A 117 0.38 -8.22 0.36
C ASN A 117 0.54 -9.67 0.86
N ARG A 118 0.77 -9.86 2.16
CA ARG A 118 0.92 -11.17 2.81
C ARG A 118 -0.30 -12.10 2.67
N TYR A 119 -1.47 -11.55 2.37
CA TYR A 119 -2.69 -12.30 2.13
C TYR A 119 -2.98 -12.57 0.65
N GLY A 120 -2.02 -12.25 -0.23
CA GLY A 120 -2.18 -12.39 -1.67
C GLY A 120 -3.16 -11.38 -2.29
N GLY A 121 -3.51 -10.33 -1.58
CA GLY A 121 -4.39 -9.27 -2.05
C GLY A 121 -3.62 -8.11 -2.68
N THR A 122 -4.15 -7.58 -3.78
CA THR A 122 -3.69 -6.30 -4.34
C THR A 122 -4.12 -5.14 -3.43
N ALA A 123 -3.63 -3.92 -3.70
CA ALA A 123 -4.01 -2.73 -2.93
C ALA A 123 -5.52 -2.46 -2.90
N LEU A 124 -6.25 -2.86 -3.95
CA LEU A 124 -7.69 -2.64 -4.09
C LEU A 124 -8.51 -3.38 -3.02
N ILE A 125 -8.07 -4.58 -2.62
CA ILE A 125 -8.83 -5.43 -1.70
C ILE A 125 -8.93 -4.79 -0.29
N PRO A 126 -7.83 -4.48 0.42
CA PRO A 126 -7.94 -3.86 1.74
C PRO A 126 -8.51 -2.43 1.70
N ALA A 127 -8.32 -1.69 0.59
CA ALA A 127 -8.96 -0.39 0.42
C ALA A 127 -10.48 -0.52 0.38
N SER A 128 -11.00 -1.57 -0.27
CA SER A 128 -12.43 -1.86 -0.36
C SER A 128 -13.01 -2.33 0.98
N GLU A 129 -12.30 -3.21 1.68
CA GLU A 129 -12.65 -3.65 3.04
C GLU A 129 -12.84 -2.47 4.00
N ARG A 130 -11.90 -1.53 3.98
CA ARG A 130 -11.86 -0.42 4.95
C ARG A 130 -12.69 0.80 4.58
N GLY A 131 -13.35 0.77 3.45
CA GLY A 131 -14.24 1.85 3.05
C GLY A 131 -13.52 3.10 2.53
N HIS A 132 -12.33 2.96 1.95
CA HIS A 132 -11.57 4.06 1.38
C HIS A 132 -12.02 4.36 -0.05
N VAL A 133 -13.14 5.07 -0.20
CA VAL A 133 -13.83 5.28 -1.47
C VAL A 133 -12.94 5.91 -2.54
N GLU A 134 -12.27 7.02 -2.23
CA GLU A 134 -11.41 7.71 -3.21
C GLU A 134 -10.16 6.91 -3.56
N THR A 135 -9.64 6.15 -2.62
CA THR A 135 -8.54 5.21 -2.88
C THR A 135 -8.95 4.10 -3.84
N VAL A 136 -10.13 3.51 -3.63
CA VAL A 136 -10.71 2.51 -4.54
C VAL A 136 -10.88 3.09 -5.93
N ARG A 137 -11.47 4.29 -6.05
CA ARG A 137 -11.63 4.99 -7.33
C ARG A 137 -10.29 5.16 -8.04
N THR A 138 -9.29 5.65 -7.32
CA THR A 138 -7.94 5.91 -7.84
C THR A 138 -7.27 4.64 -8.34
N LEU A 139 -7.38 3.53 -7.58
CA LEU A 139 -6.81 2.23 -7.97
C LEU A 139 -7.51 1.62 -9.20
N ILE A 140 -8.83 1.75 -9.28
CA ILE A 140 -9.59 1.31 -10.47
C ILE A 140 -9.17 2.12 -11.70
N GLU A 141 -9.07 3.44 -11.59
CA GLU A 141 -8.63 4.31 -12.68
C GLU A 141 -7.19 4.02 -13.12
N ALA A 142 -6.34 3.61 -12.20
CA ALA A 142 -4.97 3.20 -12.49
C ALA A 142 -4.88 1.85 -13.23
N GLY A 143 -5.94 1.05 -13.23
CA GLY A 143 -6.01 -0.22 -13.95
C GLY A 143 -5.72 -1.45 -13.09
N VAL A 144 -5.85 -1.37 -11.77
CA VAL A 144 -5.76 -2.55 -10.90
C VAL A 144 -6.85 -3.55 -11.27
N LYS A 145 -6.50 -4.84 -11.34
CA LYS A 145 -7.45 -5.91 -11.68
C LYS A 145 -8.55 -6.00 -10.63
N VAL A 146 -9.81 -5.74 -11.06
CA VAL A 146 -10.96 -5.66 -10.16
C VAL A 146 -11.32 -7.01 -9.55
N ASP A 147 -11.19 -8.10 -10.30
CA ASP A 147 -11.58 -9.46 -9.89
C ASP A 147 -10.40 -10.29 -9.35
N HIS A 148 -9.30 -9.66 -8.96
CA HIS A 148 -8.21 -10.39 -8.32
C HIS A 148 -8.71 -11.10 -7.06
N VAL A 149 -8.33 -12.37 -6.91
CA VAL A 149 -8.71 -13.23 -5.79
C VAL A 149 -7.51 -13.39 -4.87
N ASN A 150 -7.68 -13.11 -3.58
CA ASN A 150 -6.63 -13.29 -2.58
C ASN A 150 -6.54 -14.75 -2.10
N ASN A 151 -5.63 -15.01 -1.17
CA ASN A 151 -5.39 -16.36 -0.64
C ASN A 151 -6.58 -16.93 0.15
N LEU A 152 -7.52 -16.09 0.56
CA LEU A 152 -8.75 -16.49 1.26
C LEU A 152 -9.89 -16.82 0.29
N GLY A 153 -9.67 -16.64 -1.02
CA GLY A 153 -10.71 -16.84 -2.05
C GLY A 153 -11.63 -15.64 -2.20
N TRP A 154 -11.22 -14.45 -1.81
CA TRP A 154 -12.06 -13.26 -1.81
C TRP A 154 -11.57 -12.21 -2.80
N THR A 155 -12.52 -11.60 -3.49
CA THR A 155 -12.32 -10.41 -4.32
C THR A 155 -12.54 -9.13 -3.52
N ALA A 156 -12.20 -7.98 -4.10
CA ALA A 156 -12.52 -6.68 -3.52
C ALA A 156 -14.03 -6.52 -3.26
N LEU A 157 -14.88 -7.00 -4.20
CA LEU A 157 -16.33 -6.96 -4.04
C LEU A 157 -16.80 -7.78 -2.84
N LEU A 158 -16.32 -9.01 -2.70
CA LEU A 158 -16.64 -9.87 -1.56
C LEU A 158 -16.18 -9.23 -0.23
N GLU A 159 -14.98 -8.70 -0.16
CA GLU A 159 -14.49 -8.07 1.08
C GLU A 159 -15.28 -6.81 1.44
N ALA A 160 -15.65 -5.98 0.47
CA ALA A 160 -16.48 -4.80 0.73
C ALA A 160 -17.84 -5.17 1.36
N ILE A 161 -18.42 -6.29 0.93
CA ILE A 161 -19.72 -6.77 1.44
C ILE A 161 -19.54 -7.47 2.79
N MET A 162 -18.59 -8.40 2.88
CA MET A 162 -18.45 -9.30 4.03
C MET A 162 -17.82 -8.62 5.24
N LEU A 163 -16.83 -7.77 5.04
CA LEU A 163 -16.04 -7.14 6.08
C LEU A 163 -16.39 -5.65 6.27
N GLY A 164 -17.14 -5.07 5.34
CA GLY A 164 -17.68 -3.73 5.48
C GLY A 164 -18.85 -3.67 6.48
N ASP A 165 -19.26 -2.46 6.79
CA ASP A 165 -20.33 -2.17 7.76
C ASP A 165 -21.72 -2.00 7.12
N GLY A 166 -21.83 -2.16 5.80
CA GLY A 166 -23.06 -1.92 5.05
C GLY A 166 -23.46 -0.44 4.90
N GLY A 167 -22.61 0.47 5.39
CA GLY A 167 -22.84 1.91 5.32
C GLY A 167 -22.51 2.51 3.95
N GLN A 168 -22.73 3.83 3.82
CA GLN A 168 -22.64 4.54 2.54
C GLN A 168 -21.29 4.36 1.84
N ARG A 169 -20.18 4.38 2.57
CA ARG A 169 -18.84 4.19 1.97
C ARG A 169 -18.72 2.83 1.27
N HIS A 170 -19.18 1.78 1.90
CA HIS A 170 -19.13 0.42 1.31
C HIS A 170 -20.15 0.25 0.19
N ILE A 171 -21.32 0.90 0.27
CA ILE A 171 -22.30 0.96 -0.84
C ILE A 171 -21.66 1.64 -2.06
N ASP A 172 -20.99 2.77 -1.86
CA ASP A 172 -20.30 3.50 -2.94
C ASP A 172 -19.17 2.65 -3.56
N ILE A 173 -18.43 1.90 -2.74
CA ILE A 173 -17.37 0.99 -3.21
C ILE A 173 -17.96 -0.15 -4.03
N VAL A 174 -19.03 -0.79 -3.57
CA VAL A 174 -19.72 -1.83 -4.33
C VAL A 174 -20.15 -1.30 -5.69
N LYS A 175 -20.73 -0.08 -5.73
CA LYS A 175 -21.12 0.57 -6.98
C LYS A 175 -19.91 0.82 -7.89
N LEU A 176 -18.80 1.35 -7.36
CA LEU A 176 -17.56 1.58 -8.12
C LEU A 176 -17.01 0.30 -8.73
N LEU A 177 -16.98 -0.78 -7.95
CA LEU A 177 -16.49 -2.08 -8.42
C LEU A 177 -17.38 -2.66 -9.53
N ILE A 178 -18.69 -2.59 -9.37
CA ILE A 178 -19.65 -3.02 -10.38
C ILE A 178 -19.50 -2.20 -11.67
N ASP A 179 -19.45 -0.88 -11.56
CA ASP A 179 -19.28 0.03 -12.71
C ASP A 179 -17.93 -0.20 -13.42
N ALA A 180 -16.93 -0.71 -12.72
CA ALA A 180 -15.62 -1.07 -13.28
C ALA A 180 -15.60 -2.49 -13.89
N GLY A 181 -16.71 -3.20 -13.91
CA GLY A 181 -16.85 -4.52 -14.53
C GLY A 181 -16.56 -5.70 -13.61
N ALA A 182 -16.66 -5.54 -12.29
CA ALA A 182 -16.53 -6.67 -11.36
C ALA A 182 -17.52 -7.79 -11.72
N ASP A 183 -17.06 -9.04 -11.65
CA ASP A 183 -17.92 -10.20 -11.81
C ASP A 183 -18.78 -10.37 -10.55
N VAL A 184 -20.04 -9.96 -10.65
CA VAL A 184 -20.99 -10.00 -9.53
C VAL A 184 -21.40 -11.41 -9.10
N ASN A 185 -21.07 -12.42 -9.90
CA ASN A 185 -21.36 -13.84 -9.63
C ASN A 185 -20.14 -14.64 -9.17
N LEU A 186 -18.98 -14.01 -9.02
CA LEU A 186 -17.78 -14.68 -8.56
C LEU A 186 -17.89 -14.98 -7.06
N ALA A 187 -18.17 -16.23 -6.75
CA ALA A 187 -18.35 -16.71 -5.39
C ALA A 187 -17.02 -16.88 -4.64
N ASP A 188 -17.10 -16.97 -3.32
CA ASP A 188 -15.99 -17.38 -2.47
C ASP A 188 -15.72 -18.89 -2.58
N ASN A 189 -14.71 -19.38 -1.82
CA ASN A 189 -14.32 -20.80 -1.85
C ASN A 189 -15.42 -21.75 -1.33
N ASP A 190 -16.38 -21.25 -0.59
CA ASP A 190 -17.55 -22.00 -0.11
C ASP A 190 -18.74 -21.97 -1.10
N GLY A 191 -18.55 -21.35 -2.25
CA GLY A 191 -19.58 -21.19 -3.28
C GLY A 191 -20.62 -20.14 -2.96
N VAL A 192 -20.39 -19.29 -1.95
CA VAL A 192 -21.32 -18.22 -1.57
C VAL A 192 -21.07 -16.99 -2.44
N THR A 193 -22.11 -16.52 -3.11
CA THR A 193 -22.03 -15.38 -4.03
C THR A 193 -22.08 -14.03 -3.31
N PRO A 194 -21.62 -12.95 -3.95
CA PRO A 194 -21.80 -11.60 -3.42
C PRO A 194 -23.23 -11.26 -3.04
N LEU A 195 -24.21 -11.64 -3.88
CA LEU A 195 -25.63 -11.41 -3.60
C LEU A 195 -26.12 -12.17 -2.36
N GLN A 196 -25.72 -13.43 -2.20
CA GLN A 196 -26.08 -14.23 -1.02
C GLN A 196 -25.49 -13.61 0.25
N HIS A 197 -24.25 -13.14 0.22
CA HIS A 197 -23.63 -12.42 1.34
C HIS A 197 -24.37 -11.13 1.69
N ALA A 198 -24.72 -10.32 0.70
CA ALA A 198 -25.44 -9.07 0.91
C ALA A 198 -26.84 -9.32 1.49
N ARG A 199 -27.56 -10.33 1.00
CA ARG A 199 -28.87 -10.72 1.52
C ARG A 199 -28.80 -11.21 2.95
N SER A 200 -27.86 -12.07 3.28
CA SER A 200 -27.72 -12.62 4.64
C SER A 200 -27.40 -11.54 5.69
N ARG A 201 -26.82 -10.43 5.26
CA ARG A 201 -26.51 -9.28 6.12
C ARG A 201 -27.61 -8.23 6.15
N GLY A 202 -28.64 -8.37 5.31
CA GLY A 202 -29.70 -7.37 5.20
C GLY A 202 -29.26 -6.06 4.58
N TYR A 203 -28.23 -6.07 3.73
CA TYR A 203 -27.71 -4.88 3.05
C TYR A 203 -28.52 -4.58 1.78
N ALA A 204 -29.76 -4.09 1.97
CA ALA A 204 -30.71 -3.87 0.89
C ALA A 204 -30.18 -2.99 -0.26
N PRO A 205 -29.47 -1.88 -0.04
CA PRO A 205 -28.89 -1.10 -1.13
C PRO A 205 -27.87 -1.88 -1.98
N MET A 206 -27.04 -2.71 -1.34
CA MET A 206 -26.07 -3.56 -2.06
C MET A 206 -26.79 -4.66 -2.84
N VAL A 207 -27.81 -5.28 -2.26
CA VAL A 207 -28.65 -6.26 -2.94
C VAL A 207 -29.23 -5.66 -4.23
N ALA A 208 -29.80 -4.46 -4.16
CA ALA A 208 -30.36 -3.78 -5.31
C ALA A 208 -29.30 -3.50 -6.40
N LEU A 209 -28.11 -3.04 -6.03
CA LEU A 209 -27.00 -2.82 -6.97
C LEU A 209 -26.56 -4.12 -7.66
N LEU A 210 -26.41 -5.19 -6.89
CA LEU A 210 -25.99 -6.50 -7.41
C LEU A 210 -27.03 -7.09 -8.35
N GLU A 211 -28.31 -7.07 -7.98
CA GLU A 211 -29.41 -7.58 -8.83
C GLU A 211 -29.50 -6.79 -10.14
N LYS A 212 -29.41 -5.46 -10.08
CA LYS A 212 -29.41 -4.61 -11.27
C LYS A 212 -28.25 -4.94 -12.22
N ALA A 213 -27.12 -5.38 -11.67
CA ALA A 213 -25.95 -5.80 -12.46
C ALA A 213 -26.00 -7.26 -12.94
N GLY A 214 -27.10 -7.98 -12.67
CA GLY A 214 -27.30 -9.35 -13.13
C GLY A 214 -26.84 -10.44 -12.16
N ALA A 215 -26.62 -10.12 -10.88
CA ALA A 215 -26.28 -11.12 -9.88
C ALA A 215 -27.42 -12.12 -9.66
N LYS A 216 -27.02 -13.39 -9.42
CA LYS A 216 -27.92 -14.52 -9.22
C LYS A 216 -27.73 -15.15 -7.85
#